data_b8a84639d311dd43bba2e0847e40b78b
#
_entry.id   b8a84639d311dd43bba2e0847e40b78b
#
_cell.length_a   1.000
_cell.length_b   1.000
_cell.length_c   1.000
_cell.angle_alpha   90.00
_cell.angle_beta   90.00
_cell.angle_gamma   90.00
#
_symmetry.space_group_name_H-M   'P 1'
#
loop_
_entity.id
_entity.type
_entity.pdbx_description
1 polymer ?
#
loop_
_entity_poly.entity_id
_entity_poly.type
_entity_poly.pdbx_seq_one_letter_code
_entity_poly.pdbx_strand_id
1 'polypeptide(L)'
;GFNRIYKLFQSKSFFELEKRFSIMWMLDVSHCFDSIYTHSVSWALKNKAYIRKHVTNSNQFGQELDTLMQRSNNNETNGIPIGSEFSRIFAELIFQRIDNNIELDLMDEHGWKNKKDYVILRYVDDFIVFCNNESNAEIISKTINVKLNEFNLQLNKNKFKKYSRPFCTSKTGLIIKVNELIQNLESKLYEKHDGNIVLNKIRNKHDLKVYMINNIKSICLDSQASYSDVSSYLLSSLSKRL
;
A
#
# COMPACT_ATOMS: atom_id res chain seq x y z
N GLY A 1 9.65 -1.77 -6.51
CA GLY A 1 8.45 -1.56 -5.69
C GLY A 1 7.67 -0.33 -6.11
N PHE A 2 6.39 -0.27 -5.81
CA PHE A 2 5.55 0.88 -6.14
C PHE A 2 5.64 1.91 -5.01
N ASN A 3 6.02 3.15 -5.31
CA ASN A 3 6.08 4.23 -4.31
C ASN A 3 4.69 4.72 -3.87
N ARG A 4 3.62 4.31 -4.54
CA ARG A 4 2.22 4.65 -4.23
C ARG A 4 1.31 3.53 -4.73
N ILE A 5 0.33 3.15 -3.92
CA ILE A 5 -0.59 2.03 -4.19
C ILE A 5 -1.41 2.20 -5.48
N TYR A 6 -1.80 3.43 -5.87
CA TYR A 6 -2.56 3.65 -7.10
C TYR A 6 -1.78 3.30 -8.37
N LYS A 7 -0.43 3.40 -8.34
CA LYS A 7 0.42 3.01 -9.48
C LYS A 7 0.38 1.50 -9.72
N LEU A 8 0.13 0.70 -8.68
CA LEU A 8 -0.08 -0.73 -8.82
C LEU A 8 -1.30 -1.00 -9.70
N PHE A 9 -2.45 -0.38 -9.41
CA PHE A 9 -3.71 -0.60 -10.14
C PHE A 9 -3.67 -0.15 -11.60
N GLN A 10 -2.73 0.72 -11.98
CA GLN A 10 -2.51 1.16 -13.37
C GLN A 10 -1.37 0.40 -14.06
N SER A 11 -0.69 -0.49 -13.35
CA SER A 11 0.49 -1.16 -13.89
C SER A 11 0.14 -2.35 -14.79
N LYS A 12 0.98 -2.60 -15.78
CA LYS A 12 0.88 -3.81 -16.60
C LYS A 12 0.87 -5.09 -15.74
N SER A 13 1.66 -5.10 -14.67
CA SER A 13 1.72 -6.23 -13.73
C SER A 13 0.38 -6.50 -13.04
N PHE A 14 -0.41 -5.46 -12.73
CA PHE A 14 -1.75 -5.65 -12.16
C PHE A 14 -2.69 -6.33 -13.15
N PHE A 15 -2.69 -5.92 -14.41
CA PHE A 15 -3.49 -6.56 -15.46
C PHE A 15 -3.08 -8.01 -15.70
N GLU A 16 -1.79 -8.34 -15.60
CA GLU A 16 -1.32 -9.74 -15.68
C GLU A 16 -1.79 -10.57 -14.47
N LEU A 17 -1.85 -9.97 -13.26
CA LEU A 17 -2.42 -10.63 -12.08
C LEU A 17 -3.92 -10.85 -12.24
N GLU A 18 -4.65 -9.85 -12.76
CA GLU A 18 -6.09 -9.96 -13.03
C GLU A 18 -6.43 -11.02 -14.08
N LYS A 19 -5.61 -11.20 -15.12
CA LYS A 19 -5.78 -12.29 -16.10
C LYS A 19 -5.59 -13.66 -15.45
N ARG A 20 -4.68 -13.77 -14.50
CA ARG A 20 -4.26 -15.01 -13.91
C ARG A 20 -5.11 -15.48 -12.74
N PHE A 21 -5.55 -14.54 -11.90
CA PHE A 21 -6.29 -14.82 -10.69
C PHE A 21 -7.73 -14.29 -10.77
N SER A 22 -8.65 -15.04 -10.16
CA SER A 22 -10.08 -14.71 -10.17
C SER A 22 -10.52 -13.92 -8.93
N ILE A 23 -9.71 -13.93 -7.87
CA ILE A 23 -10.02 -13.31 -6.57
C ILE A 23 -8.87 -12.40 -6.13
N MET A 24 -9.22 -11.23 -5.61
CA MET A 24 -8.32 -10.29 -4.96
C MET A 24 -8.90 -9.87 -3.60
N TRP A 25 -8.14 -10.08 -2.54
CA TRP A 25 -8.48 -9.58 -1.20
C TRP A 25 -7.52 -8.49 -0.79
N MET A 26 -8.05 -7.42 -0.20
CA MET A 26 -7.27 -6.35 0.41
C MET A 26 -7.46 -6.42 1.92
N LEU A 27 -6.34 -6.53 2.64
CA LEU A 27 -6.28 -6.72 4.08
C LEU A 27 -5.43 -5.59 4.67
N ASP A 28 -5.88 -4.99 5.75
CA ASP A 28 -5.22 -3.88 6.46
C ASP A 28 -4.77 -4.36 7.84
N VAL A 29 -3.59 -3.91 8.31
CA VAL A 29 -3.13 -4.19 9.66
C VAL A 29 -3.67 -3.12 10.61
N SER A 30 -4.32 -3.55 11.69
CA SER A 30 -4.91 -2.65 12.67
C SER A 30 -3.84 -1.90 13.45
N HIS A 31 -3.95 -0.56 13.51
CA HIS A 31 -3.05 0.31 14.30
C HIS A 31 -1.56 -0.05 14.15
N CYS A 32 -1.11 -0.29 12.92
CA CYS A 32 0.18 -0.90 12.63
C CYS A 32 1.33 -0.22 13.39
N PHE A 33 1.55 1.07 13.18
CA PHE A 33 2.65 1.82 13.78
C PHE A 33 2.52 1.95 15.30
N ASP A 34 1.31 2.09 15.81
CA ASP A 34 1.03 2.19 17.26
C ASP A 34 1.21 0.85 17.99
N SER A 35 1.11 -0.27 17.26
CA SER A 35 1.17 -1.63 17.81
C SER A 35 2.54 -2.29 17.69
N ILE A 36 3.45 -1.74 16.89
CA ILE A 36 4.81 -2.30 16.74
C ILE A 36 5.54 -2.25 18.08
N TYR A 37 5.92 -3.43 18.58
CA TYR A 37 6.78 -3.57 19.74
C TYR A 37 8.24 -3.43 19.29
N THR A 38 8.97 -2.44 19.83
CA THR A 38 10.29 -2.07 19.29
C THR A 38 11.31 -3.21 19.37
N HIS A 39 11.27 -4.03 20.41
CA HIS A 39 12.15 -5.21 20.52
C HIS A 39 11.93 -6.27 19.43
N SER A 40 10.79 -6.22 18.72
CA SER A 40 10.48 -7.17 17.65
C SER A 40 11.42 -7.05 16.45
N VAL A 41 12.09 -5.92 16.24
CA VAL A 41 13.13 -5.78 15.20
C VAL A 41 14.29 -6.75 15.43
N SER A 42 14.69 -6.95 16.67
CA SER A 42 15.73 -7.94 17.01
C SER A 42 15.29 -9.37 16.69
N TRP A 43 14.00 -9.69 16.88
CA TRP A 43 13.44 -11.01 16.51
C TRP A 43 13.32 -11.18 15.01
N ALA A 44 13.08 -10.11 14.28
CA ALA A 44 13.03 -10.13 12.81
C ALA A 44 14.41 -10.39 12.21
N LEU A 45 15.45 -9.77 12.73
CA LEU A 45 16.82 -9.90 12.23
C LEU A 45 17.50 -11.22 12.63
N LYS A 46 17.28 -11.65 13.88
CA LYS A 46 17.81 -12.92 14.39
C LYS A 46 16.69 -13.60 15.16
N ASN A 47 16.37 -14.84 14.88
CA ASN A 47 15.21 -15.51 15.46
C ASN A 47 15.09 -15.32 17.01
N LYS A 48 13.86 -15.34 17.51
CA LYS A 48 13.53 -15.05 18.93
C LYS A 48 14.29 -15.94 19.91
N ALA A 49 14.58 -17.19 19.57
CA ALA A 49 15.32 -18.12 20.40
C ALA A 49 16.80 -17.73 20.54
N TYR A 50 17.42 -17.26 19.44
CA TYR A 50 18.80 -16.76 19.48
C TYR A 50 18.92 -15.52 20.38
N ILE A 51 18.01 -14.55 20.23
CA ILE A 51 18.03 -13.32 21.03
C ILE A 51 17.87 -13.62 22.51
N ARG A 52 16.96 -14.54 22.89
CA ARG A 52 16.79 -14.93 24.32
C ARG A 52 18.04 -15.52 24.95
N LYS A 53 18.87 -16.24 24.18
CA LYS A 53 20.13 -16.81 24.65
C LYS A 53 21.25 -15.77 24.76
N HIS A 54 21.17 -14.64 24.07
CA HIS A 54 22.24 -13.65 23.96
C HIS A 54 21.81 -12.24 24.42
N VAL A 55 20.87 -12.15 25.35
CA VAL A 55 20.32 -10.88 25.88
C VAL A 55 21.40 -9.94 26.42
N THR A 56 22.50 -10.50 26.95
CA THR A 56 23.60 -9.73 27.56
C THR A 56 24.56 -9.12 26.54
N ASN A 57 24.52 -9.51 25.28
CA ASN A 57 25.38 -8.95 24.22
C ASN A 57 24.79 -7.66 23.67
N SER A 58 25.17 -6.51 24.24
CA SER A 58 24.67 -5.18 23.89
C SER A 58 25.06 -4.66 22.51
N ASN A 59 26.00 -5.29 21.81
CA ASN A 59 26.54 -4.82 20.52
C ASN A 59 25.90 -5.50 19.30
N GLN A 60 24.59 -5.76 19.35
CA GLN A 60 23.90 -6.32 18.20
C GLN A 60 23.12 -5.23 17.47
N PHE A 61 23.26 -5.16 16.14
CA PHE A 61 22.59 -4.18 15.29
C PHE A 61 21.08 -4.04 15.57
N GLY A 62 20.39 -5.15 15.85
CA GLY A 62 18.97 -5.10 16.20
C GLY A 62 18.68 -4.41 17.55
N GLN A 63 19.59 -4.49 18.52
CA GLN A 63 19.46 -3.80 19.81
C GLN A 63 19.77 -2.31 19.67
N GLU A 64 20.72 -1.95 18.82
CA GLU A 64 21.02 -0.54 18.52
C GLU A 64 19.84 0.15 17.83
N LEU A 65 19.23 -0.51 16.82
CA LEU A 65 18.03 -0.03 16.16
C LEU A 65 16.85 0.11 17.13
N ASP A 66 16.64 -0.87 17.99
CA ASP A 66 15.60 -0.85 19.03
C ASP A 66 15.80 0.32 19.98
N THR A 67 17.00 0.49 20.52
CA THR A 67 17.35 1.61 21.42
C THR A 67 17.16 2.97 20.72
N LEU A 68 17.56 3.08 19.46
CA LEU A 68 17.39 4.31 18.68
C LEU A 68 15.90 4.62 18.47
N MET A 69 15.09 3.60 18.18
CA MET A 69 13.64 3.78 18.00
C MET A 69 12.98 4.21 19.31
N GLN A 70 13.30 3.57 20.42
CA GLN A 70 12.78 3.96 21.75
C GLN A 70 13.12 5.41 22.09
N ARG A 71 14.37 5.82 21.90
CA ARG A 71 14.81 7.21 22.12
C ARG A 71 14.07 8.21 21.24
N SER A 72 13.72 7.83 20.01
CA SER A 72 12.91 8.66 19.11
C SER A 72 11.44 8.74 19.50
N ASN A 73 10.98 7.86 20.39
CA ASN A 73 9.59 7.75 20.86
C ASN A 73 9.50 7.88 22.40
N ASN A 74 10.10 8.88 22.98
CA ASN A 74 10.07 9.17 24.44
C ASN A 74 10.49 7.98 25.34
N ASN A 75 11.36 7.11 24.86
CA ASN A 75 11.77 5.85 25.48
C ASN A 75 10.63 4.82 25.66
N GLU A 76 9.56 4.95 24.90
CA GLU A 76 8.50 3.96 24.87
C GLU A 76 8.91 2.75 24.02
N THR A 77 8.52 1.55 24.45
CA THR A 77 8.79 0.29 23.76
C THR A 77 7.64 -0.16 22.89
N ASN A 78 6.47 0.47 23.02
CA ASN A 78 5.27 0.15 22.26
C ASN A 78 4.90 1.33 21.35
N GLY A 79 4.71 1.04 20.08
CA GLY A 79 4.50 2.05 19.06
C GLY A 79 5.80 2.65 18.52
N ILE A 80 5.71 3.18 17.29
CA ILE A 80 6.78 3.93 16.62
C ILE A 80 6.22 5.22 16.04
N PRO A 81 7.01 6.33 15.97
CA PRO A 81 6.54 7.62 15.48
C PRO A 81 6.05 7.55 14.03
N ILE A 82 4.86 8.09 13.77
CA ILE A 82 4.30 8.18 12.42
C ILE A 82 4.95 9.34 11.66
N GLY A 83 5.23 9.12 10.35
CA GLY A 83 5.72 10.15 9.43
C GLY A 83 7.22 10.20 9.24
N SER A 84 8.00 9.50 10.05
CA SER A 84 9.45 9.39 9.89
C SER A 84 9.82 8.28 8.90
N GLU A 85 10.78 8.54 8.01
CA GLU A 85 11.33 7.52 7.10
C GLU A 85 12.03 6.40 7.88
N PHE A 86 12.63 6.74 9.02
CA PHE A 86 13.26 5.76 9.92
C PHE A 86 12.22 4.77 10.46
N SER A 87 11.05 5.24 10.91
CA SER A 87 9.96 4.36 11.35
C SER A 87 9.48 3.44 10.22
N ARG A 88 9.40 3.96 8.99
CA ARG A 88 9.03 3.16 7.83
C ARG A 88 10.04 2.04 7.55
N ILE A 89 11.33 2.34 7.61
CA ILE A 89 12.40 1.33 7.43
C ILE A 89 12.37 0.31 8.56
N PHE A 90 12.17 0.77 9.79
CA PHE A 90 12.08 -0.09 10.97
C PHE A 90 10.92 -1.09 10.86
N ALA A 91 9.72 -0.60 10.49
CA ALA A 91 8.56 -1.45 10.23
C ALA A 91 8.83 -2.44 9.09
N GLU A 92 9.47 -1.99 8.00
CA GLU A 92 9.79 -2.83 6.84
C GLU A 92 10.68 -4.02 7.20
N LEU A 93 11.68 -3.84 8.09
CA LEU A 93 12.52 -4.95 8.58
C LEU A 93 11.69 -6.04 9.27
N ILE A 94 10.69 -5.63 10.07
CA ILE A 94 9.79 -6.56 10.75
C ILE A 94 8.89 -7.26 9.73
N PHE A 95 8.28 -6.50 8.83
CA PHE A 95 7.38 -7.04 7.82
C PHE A 95 8.07 -7.98 6.81
N GLN A 96 9.33 -7.74 6.44
CA GLN A 96 10.09 -8.66 5.59
C GLN A 96 10.23 -10.04 6.25
N ARG A 97 10.40 -10.09 7.58
CA ARG A 97 10.43 -11.35 8.30
C ARG A 97 9.08 -12.03 8.32
N ILE A 98 8.01 -11.26 8.52
CA ILE A 98 6.64 -11.74 8.48
C ILE A 98 6.32 -12.32 7.10
N ASP A 99 6.62 -11.58 6.03
CA ASP A 99 6.41 -12.00 4.63
C ASP A 99 7.11 -13.34 4.35
N ASN A 100 8.38 -13.47 4.76
CA ASN A 100 9.14 -14.70 4.56
C ASN A 100 8.53 -15.88 5.35
N ASN A 101 8.08 -15.66 6.59
CA ASN A 101 7.46 -16.69 7.39
C ASN A 101 6.11 -17.14 6.80
N ILE A 102 5.33 -16.20 6.22
CA ILE A 102 4.08 -16.53 5.51
C ILE A 102 4.37 -17.43 4.30
N GLU A 103 5.38 -17.10 3.49
CA GLU A 103 5.75 -17.90 2.32
C GLU A 103 6.19 -19.31 2.72
N LEU A 104 6.99 -19.44 3.78
CA LEU A 104 7.45 -20.72 4.30
C LEU A 104 6.28 -21.57 4.80
N ASP A 105 5.38 -21.03 5.63
CA ASP A 105 4.23 -21.79 6.12
C ASP A 105 3.30 -22.24 5.01
N LEU A 106 2.98 -21.37 4.03
CA LEU A 106 2.13 -21.73 2.89
C LEU A 106 2.79 -22.82 2.02
N MET A 107 4.12 -22.81 1.92
CA MET A 107 4.87 -23.85 1.22
C MET A 107 4.87 -25.19 1.99
N ASP A 108 5.15 -25.13 3.31
CA ASP A 108 5.30 -26.34 4.15
C ASP A 108 3.95 -27.00 4.42
N GLU A 109 2.88 -26.25 4.68
CA GLU A 109 1.56 -26.80 5.01
C GLU A 109 0.73 -27.19 3.79
N HIS A 110 0.86 -26.45 2.67
CA HIS A 110 -0.01 -26.61 1.49
C HIS A 110 0.73 -26.89 0.19
N GLY A 111 2.07 -26.84 0.18
CA GLY A 111 2.88 -26.97 -1.02
C GLY A 111 2.74 -25.80 -2.00
N TRP A 112 2.16 -24.66 -1.56
CA TRP A 112 1.89 -23.52 -2.44
C TRP A 112 3.12 -22.65 -2.64
N LYS A 113 3.36 -22.27 -3.89
CA LYS A 113 4.48 -21.42 -4.28
C LYS A 113 3.99 -20.02 -4.61
N ASN A 114 4.62 -19.02 -3.98
CA ASN A 114 4.40 -17.62 -4.33
C ASN A 114 4.66 -17.38 -5.82
N LYS A 115 3.92 -16.50 -6.44
CA LYS A 115 3.91 -16.18 -7.88
C LYS A 115 3.41 -17.32 -8.78
N LYS A 116 3.06 -18.49 -8.25
CA LYS A 116 2.49 -19.61 -9.00
C LYS A 116 1.05 -19.90 -8.55
N ASP A 117 0.84 -20.23 -7.31
CA ASP A 117 -0.45 -20.65 -6.78
C ASP A 117 -1.22 -19.46 -6.16
N TYR A 118 -0.49 -18.47 -5.67
CA TYR A 118 -0.98 -17.21 -5.16
C TYR A 118 0.04 -16.10 -5.40
N VAL A 119 -0.38 -14.85 -5.16
CA VAL A 119 0.52 -13.70 -5.07
C VAL A 119 0.09 -12.85 -3.88
N ILE A 120 1.05 -12.50 -3.02
CA ILE A 120 0.87 -11.51 -1.97
C ILE A 120 1.72 -10.30 -2.35
N LEU A 121 1.09 -9.14 -2.43
CA LEU A 121 1.76 -7.85 -2.54
C LEU A 121 1.51 -7.10 -1.23
N ARG A 122 2.53 -6.45 -0.70
CA ARG A 122 2.41 -5.60 0.47
C ARG A 122 2.84 -4.17 0.16
N TYR A 123 2.07 -3.23 0.65
CA TYR A 123 2.41 -1.81 0.63
C TYR A 123 2.30 -1.25 2.05
N VAL A 124 3.44 -1.14 2.73
CA VAL A 124 3.55 -0.80 4.16
C VAL A 124 2.80 -1.83 5.01
N ASP A 125 1.59 -1.51 5.44
CA ASP A 125 0.68 -2.31 6.26
C ASP A 125 -0.49 -2.95 5.48
N ASP A 126 -0.69 -2.54 4.24
CA ASP A 126 -1.72 -3.10 3.36
C ASP A 126 -1.23 -4.37 2.64
N PHE A 127 -1.91 -5.49 2.83
CA PHE A 127 -1.71 -6.72 2.07
C PHE A 127 -2.74 -6.84 0.95
N ILE A 128 -2.29 -7.20 -0.25
CA ILE A 128 -3.14 -7.51 -1.39
C ILE A 128 -2.86 -8.95 -1.79
N VAL A 129 -3.85 -9.81 -1.62
CA VAL A 129 -3.76 -11.25 -1.88
C VAL A 129 -4.50 -11.58 -3.17
N PHE A 130 -3.83 -12.26 -4.10
CA PHE A 130 -4.41 -12.77 -5.33
C PHE A 130 -4.40 -14.30 -5.33
N CYS A 131 -5.54 -14.93 -5.61
CA CYS A 131 -5.68 -16.38 -5.71
C CYS A 131 -6.88 -16.76 -6.60
N ASN A 132 -7.12 -18.06 -6.79
CA ASN A 132 -8.15 -18.52 -7.72
C ASN A 132 -9.47 -18.93 -7.06
N ASN A 133 -9.48 -19.17 -5.75
CA ASN A 133 -10.71 -19.51 -5.03
C ASN A 133 -10.74 -18.90 -3.64
N GLU A 134 -11.95 -18.78 -3.07
CA GLU A 134 -12.18 -18.11 -1.80
C GLU A 134 -11.58 -18.88 -0.62
N SER A 135 -11.61 -20.23 -0.67
CA SER A 135 -11.00 -21.06 0.37
C SER A 135 -9.51 -20.82 0.50
N ASN A 136 -8.80 -20.66 -0.63
CA ASN A 136 -7.36 -20.33 -0.61
C ASN A 136 -7.13 -18.92 -0.02
N ALA A 137 -7.98 -17.96 -0.36
CA ALA A 137 -7.89 -16.60 0.21
C ALA A 137 -8.08 -16.60 1.73
N GLU A 138 -9.00 -17.42 2.24
CA GLU A 138 -9.24 -17.59 3.68
C GLU A 138 -8.02 -18.21 4.39
N ILE A 139 -7.45 -19.27 3.82
CA ILE A 139 -6.23 -19.91 4.36
C ILE A 139 -5.08 -18.89 4.39
N ILE A 140 -4.81 -18.21 3.28
CA ILE A 140 -3.75 -17.20 3.19
C ILE A 140 -3.98 -16.09 4.22
N SER A 141 -5.20 -15.56 4.31
CA SER A 141 -5.55 -14.51 5.28
C SER A 141 -5.35 -14.97 6.74
N LYS A 142 -5.70 -16.24 7.05
CA LYS A 142 -5.48 -16.83 8.36
C LYS A 142 -3.98 -16.96 8.67
N THR A 143 -3.19 -17.45 7.72
CA THR A 143 -1.73 -17.56 7.86
C THR A 143 -1.09 -16.19 8.08
N ILE A 144 -1.49 -15.17 7.29
CA ILE A 144 -1.04 -13.78 7.49
C ILE A 144 -1.34 -13.32 8.92
N ASN A 145 -2.56 -13.52 9.41
CA ASN A 145 -2.93 -13.09 10.76
C ASN A 145 -2.15 -13.83 11.85
N VAL A 146 -1.90 -15.14 11.68
CA VAL A 146 -1.07 -15.92 12.62
C VAL A 146 0.35 -15.36 12.69
N LYS A 147 0.97 -15.07 11.53
CA LYS A 147 2.33 -14.51 11.50
C LYS A 147 2.42 -13.07 12.00
N LEU A 148 1.41 -12.28 11.78
CA LEU A 148 1.30 -10.93 12.37
C LEU A 148 1.24 -11.01 13.91
N ASN A 149 0.44 -11.94 14.44
CA ASN A 149 0.30 -12.12 15.89
C ASN A 149 1.62 -12.51 16.58
N GLU A 150 2.55 -13.20 15.91
CA GLU A 150 3.88 -13.48 16.42
C GLU A 150 4.67 -12.19 16.76
N PHE A 151 4.31 -11.07 16.12
CA PHE A 151 4.90 -9.74 16.28
C PHE A 151 3.95 -8.73 16.94
N ASN A 152 2.90 -9.18 17.63
CA ASN A 152 1.86 -8.37 18.28
C ASN A 152 1.05 -7.49 17.30
N LEU A 153 1.03 -7.85 16.04
CA LEU A 153 0.22 -7.19 15.00
C LEU A 153 -0.99 -8.06 14.66
N GLN A 154 -2.07 -7.46 14.16
CA GLN A 154 -3.27 -8.19 13.76
C GLN A 154 -3.99 -7.52 12.61
N LEU A 155 -4.70 -8.32 11.81
CA LEU A 155 -5.51 -7.82 10.71
C LEU A 155 -6.76 -7.11 11.22
N ASN A 156 -7.11 -6.01 10.58
CA ASN A 156 -8.35 -5.29 10.80
C ASN A 156 -9.50 -5.93 10.00
N LYS A 157 -10.27 -6.79 10.62
CA LYS A 157 -11.38 -7.50 9.98
C LYS A 157 -12.45 -6.57 9.39
N ASN A 158 -12.62 -5.37 9.94
CA ASN A 158 -13.63 -4.41 9.48
C ASN A 158 -13.25 -3.71 8.18
N LYS A 159 -11.97 -3.75 7.80
CA LYS A 159 -11.45 -3.15 6.57
C LYS A 159 -11.19 -4.15 5.45
N PHE A 160 -11.55 -5.42 5.62
CA PHE A 160 -11.43 -6.43 4.58
C PHE A 160 -12.27 -6.07 3.36
N LYS A 161 -11.62 -6.06 2.19
CA LYS A 161 -12.30 -5.86 0.91
C LYS A 161 -12.02 -7.06 0.02
N LYS A 162 -13.11 -7.67 -0.46
CA LYS A 162 -13.08 -8.83 -1.34
C LYS A 162 -13.53 -8.42 -2.74
N TYR A 163 -12.79 -8.81 -3.75
CA TYR A 163 -13.10 -8.53 -5.15
C TYR A 163 -13.02 -9.80 -5.96
N SER A 164 -14.03 -10.01 -6.80
CA SER A 164 -14.00 -10.98 -7.89
C SER A 164 -13.65 -10.24 -9.19
N ARG A 165 -13.06 -10.96 -10.15
CA ARG A 165 -12.75 -10.38 -11.46
C ARG A 165 -14.03 -9.85 -12.16
N PRO A 166 -14.03 -8.64 -12.76
CA PRO A 166 -12.91 -7.69 -12.86
C PRO A 166 -12.63 -6.97 -11.53
N PHE A 167 -11.32 -6.73 -11.21
CA PHE A 167 -10.91 -6.12 -9.96
C PHE A 167 -11.13 -4.60 -9.96
N CYS A 168 -12.40 -4.19 -9.98
CA CYS A 168 -12.80 -2.79 -9.93
C CYS A 168 -12.86 -2.30 -8.49
N THR A 169 -11.87 -1.51 -8.10
CA THR A 169 -11.88 -0.81 -6.81
C THR A 169 -12.48 0.59 -6.97
N SER A 170 -12.99 1.17 -5.89
CA SER A 170 -13.43 2.58 -5.88
C SER A 170 -12.31 3.53 -6.36
N LYS A 171 -11.05 3.19 -6.03
CA LYS A 171 -9.87 3.94 -6.50
C LYS A 171 -9.65 3.83 -8.01
N THR A 172 -9.98 2.71 -8.64
CA THR A 172 -9.86 2.53 -10.09
C THR A 172 -10.81 3.47 -10.84
N GLY A 173 -12.08 3.51 -10.46
CA GLY A 173 -13.06 4.41 -11.06
C GLY A 173 -12.71 5.89 -10.87
N LEU A 174 -12.27 6.26 -9.67
CA LEU A 174 -11.80 7.61 -9.34
C LEU A 174 -10.61 8.04 -10.23
N ILE A 175 -9.61 7.17 -10.40
CA ILE A 175 -8.42 7.45 -11.22
C ILE A 175 -8.80 7.67 -12.69
N ILE A 176 -9.70 6.85 -13.24
CA ILE A 176 -10.18 6.98 -14.61
C ILE A 176 -10.85 8.35 -14.81
N LYS A 177 -11.82 8.71 -13.95
CA LYS A 177 -12.53 9.98 -14.02
C LYS A 177 -11.60 11.20 -13.87
N VAL A 178 -10.62 11.14 -12.98
CA VAL A 178 -9.63 12.21 -12.81
C VAL A 178 -8.73 12.33 -14.04
N ASN A 179 -8.32 11.22 -14.65
CA ASN A 179 -7.54 11.26 -15.91
C ASN A 179 -8.34 11.88 -17.05
N GLU A 180 -9.61 11.53 -17.22
CA GLU A 180 -10.50 12.15 -18.21
C GLU A 180 -10.63 13.65 -17.97
N LEU A 181 -10.79 14.08 -16.72
CA LEU A 181 -10.85 15.50 -16.37
C LEU A 181 -9.55 16.23 -16.76
N ILE A 182 -8.38 15.61 -16.48
CA ILE A 182 -7.08 16.22 -16.83
C ILE A 182 -6.90 16.27 -18.35
N GLN A 183 -7.26 15.22 -19.09
CA GLN A 183 -7.20 15.23 -20.57
C GLN A 183 -8.12 16.30 -21.16
N ASN A 184 -9.33 16.45 -20.63
CA ASN A 184 -10.25 17.52 -21.01
C ASN A 184 -9.70 18.92 -20.70
N LEU A 185 -8.98 19.07 -19.59
CA LEU A 185 -8.28 20.31 -19.27
C LEU A 185 -7.15 20.59 -20.26
N GLU A 186 -6.33 19.58 -20.55
CA GLU A 186 -5.24 19.69 -21.53
C GLU A 186 -5.73 20.14 -22.89
N SER A 187 -6.81 19.52 -23.41
CA SER A 187 -7.39 19.92 -24.71
C SER A 187 -7.91 21.34 -24.75
N LYS A 188 -8.28 21.92 -23.59
CA LYS A 188 -8.68 23.34 -23.48
C LYS A 188 -7.48 24.28 -23.37
N LEU A 189 -6.35 23.81 -22.84
CA LEU A 189 -5.16 24.64 -22.60
C LEU A 189 -4.23 24.70 -23.80
N TYR A 190 -4.13 23.63 -24.59
CA TYR A 190 -3.21 23.57 -25.73
C TYR A 190 -3.69 22.60 -26.81
N GLU A 191 -3.23 22.88 -28.02
CA GLU A 191 -3.39 22.00 -29.16
C GLU A 191 -2.02 21.52 -29.66
N LYS A 192 -1.99 20.32 -30.25
CA LYS A 192 -0.79 19.76 -30.86
C LYS A 192 -0.87 19.89 -32.37
N HIS A 193 -0.05 20.76 -32.98
CA HIS A 193 0.11 20.87 -34.41
C HIS A 193 1.52 20.45 -34.81
N ASP A 194 1.64 19.47 -35.71
CA ASP A 194 2.91 18.97 -36.27
C ASP A 194 4.03 18.73 -35.28
N GLY A 195 3.68 18.17 -34.10
CA GLY A 195 4.64 17.89 -33.03
C GLY A 195 4.94 19.07 -32.09
N ASN A 196 4.46 20.27 -32.42
CA ASN A 196 4.59 21.46 -31.59
C ASN A 196 3.36 21.65 -30.70
N ILE A 197 3.58 22.13 -29.46
CA ILE A 197 2.51 22.47 -28.54
C ILE A 197 2.18 23.95 -28.68
N VAL A 198 0.95 24.26 -29.06
CA VAL A 198 0.45 25.62 -29.16
C VAL A 198 -0.55 25.88 -28.04
N LEU A 199 -0.29 26.92 -27.24
CA LEU A 199 -1.16 27.31 -26.15
C LEU A 199 -2.41 27.99 -26.65
N ASN A 200 -3.58 27.50 -26.22
CA ASN A 200 -4.87 28.11 -26.53
C ASN A 200 -5.07 29.39 -25.73
N LYS A 201 -5.60 30.43 -26.36
CA LYS A 201 -5.95 31.69 -25.66
C LYS A 201 -7.17 31.48 -24.78
N ILE A 202 -6.95 31.38 -23.47
CA ILE A 202 -8.02 31.24 -22.50
C ILE A 202 -8.73 32.57 -22.32
N ARG A 203 -9.97 32.65 -22.81
CA ARG A 203 -10.80 33.88 -22.71
C ARG A 203 -11.24 34.20 -21.29
N ASN A 204 -11.63 33.18 -20.53
CA ASN A 204 -12.07 33.32 -19.15
C ASN A 204 -11.39 32.30 -18.22
N LYS A 205 -10.41 32.78 -17.45
CA LYS A 205 -9.69 31.95 -16.47
C LYS A 205 -10.57 31.55 -15.28
N HIS A 206 -11.59 32.35 -14.94
CA HIS A 206 -12.49 32.07 -13.82
C HIS A 206 -13.39 30.86 -14.16
N ASP A 207 -13.96 30.81 -15.33
CA ASP A 207 -14.83 29.71 -15.76
C ASP A 207 -14.06 28.38 -15.83
N LEU A 208 -12.78 28.42 -16.23
CA LEU A 208 -11.94 27.23 -16.22
C LEU A 208 -11.70 26.71 -14.80
N LYS A 209 -11.48 27.61 -13.83
CA LYS A 209 -11.33 27.21 -12.41
C LYS A 209 -12.63 26.61 -11.86
N VAL A 210 -13.77 27.26 -12.13
CA VAL A 210 -15.09 26.79 -11.72
C VAL A 210 -15.40 25.41 -12.32
N TYR A 211 -15.11 25.24 -13.61
CA TYR A 211 -15.22 23.96 -14.30
C TYR A 211 -14.42 22.85 -13.59
N MET A 212 -13.13 23.10 -13.30
CA MET A 212 -12.28 22.14 -12.60
C MET A 212 -12.81 21.77 -11.21
N ILE A 213 -13.16 22.77 -10.41
CA ILE A 213 -13.67 22.56 -9.03
C ILE A 213 -14.97 21.76 -9.06
N ASN A 214 -15.92 22.08 -9.94
CA ASN A 214 -17.20 21.40 -10.00
C ASN A 214 -17.05 19.94 -10.47
N ASN A 215 -16.17 19.68 -11.44
CA ASN A 215 -15.91 18.30 -11.87
C ASN A 215 -15.22 17.48 -10.77
N ILE A 216 -14.27 18.05 -10.04
CA ILE A 216 -13.64 17.37 -8.89
C ILE A 216 -14.69 17.05 -7.82
N LYS A 217 -15.60 17.98 -7.51
CA LYS A 217 -16.72 17.76 -6.58
C LYS A 217 -17.62 16.61 -7.04
N SER A 218 -17.99 16.59 -8.34
CA SER A 218 -18.80 15.52 -8.92
C SER A 218 -18.10 14.16 -8.81
N ILE A 219 -16.82 14.10 -9.14
CA ILE A 219 -16.01 12.88 -9.02
C ILE A 219 -15.97 12.37 -7.59
N CYS A 220 -15.79 13.26 -6.61
CA CYS A 220 -15.80 12.89 -5.20
C CYS A 220 -17.16 12.32 -4.76
N LEU A 221 -18.25 12.96 -5.16
CA LEU A 221 -19.62 12.50 -4.87
C LEU A 221 -19.89 11.12 -5.47
N ASP A 222 -19.64 10.94 -6.76
CA ASP A 222 -19.90 9.70 -7.49
C ASP A 222 -19.07 8.51 -6.97
N SER A 223 -17.85 8.79 -6.52
CA SER A 223 -16.91 7.76 -6.05
C SER A 223 -16.93 7.58 -4.53
N GLN A 224 -17.77 8.33 -3.81
CA GLN A 224 -17.79 8.39 -2.33
C GLN A 224 -16.37 8.64 -1.75
N ALA A 225 -15.59 9.46 -2.44
CA ALA A 225 -14.21 9.75 -2.11
C ALA A 225 -14.07 11.16 -1.49
N SER A 226 -13.07 11.32 -0.63
CA SER A 226 -12.73 12.63 -0.06
C SER A 226 -11.80 13.43 -0.99
N TYR A 227 -11.68 14.73 -0.76
CA TYR A 227 -10.68 15.55 -1.45
C TYR A 227 -9.24 15.06 -1.23
N SER A 228 -8.94 14.47 -0.07
CA SER A 228 -7.61 13.92 0.23
C SER A 228 -7.25 12.74 -0.69
N ASP A 229 -8.24 11.93 -1.07
CA ASP A 229 -8.03 10.79 -1.98
C ASP A 229 -7.71 11.24 -3.41
N VAL A 230 -8.30 12.35 -3.84
CA VAL A 230 -8.14 12.92 -5.19
C VAL A 230 -6.92 13.81 -5.30
N SER A 231 -6.64 14.62 -4.26
CA SER A 231 -5.63 15.69 -4.30
C SER A 231 -4.22 15.18 -4.60
N SER A 232 -3.81 14.11 -3.96
CA SER A 232 -2.46 13.56 -4.14
C SER A 232 -2.24 13.03 -5.57
N TYR A 233 -3.27 12.43 -6.16
CA TYR A 233 -3.23 11.95 -7.53
C TYR A 233 -3.27 13.10 -8.54
N LEU A 234 -4.18 14.05 -8.34
CA LEU A 234 -4.35 15.24 -9.20
C LEU A 234 -3.07 16.07 -9.25
N LEU A 235 -2.50 16.42 -8.08
CA LEU A 235 -1.25 17.18 -8.00
C LEU A 235 -0.08 16.45 -8.65
N SER A 236 0.05 15.15 -8.37
CA SER A 236 1.10 14.31 -8.99
C SER A 236 0.95 14.20 -10.51
N SER A 237 -0.26 14.21 -11.03
CA SER A 237 -0.55 14.11 -12.47
C SER A 237 -0.36 15.44 -13.19
N LEU A 238 -0.75 16.54 -12.56
CA LEU A 238 -0.52 17.90 -13.10
C LEU A 238 0.96 18.26 -13.10
N SER A 239 1.69 17.98 -11.99
CA SER A 239 3.14 18.25 -11.90
C SER A 239 4.01 17.50 -12.91
N LYS A 240 3.50 16.45 -13.53
CA LYS A 240 4.24 15.73 -14.60
C LYS A 240 3.98 16.27 -15.99
N ARG A 241 2.97 17.10 -16.15
CA ARG A 241 2.46 17.59 -17.43
C ARG A 241 2.68 19.08 -17.62
N LEU A 242 3.07 19.77 -16.54
CA LEU A 242 3.58 21.14 -16.51
C LEU A 242 5.10 21.14 -16.54
#